data_6c7ee6e2c695d40adc5b744956d1a74e
#
_entry.id   6c7ee6e2c695d40adc5b744956d1a74e
#
_cell.length_a   1.000
_cell.length_b   1.000
_cell.length_c   1.000
_cell.angle_alpha   90.00
_cell.angle_beta   90.00
_cell.angle_gamma   90.00
#
_symmetry.space_group_name_H-M   'P 1'
#
loop_
_entity.id
_entity.type
_entity.pdbx_description
1 polymer ?
#
loop_
_entity_poly.entity_id
_entity_poly.type
_entity_poly.pdbx_seq_one_letter_code
_entity_poly.pdbx_strand_id
1 'polypeptide(L)'
;MLKILLTLLIFSYLISQGQNKINSTDAFTVSGKIKKEITVTLKDLQTIESKSIPDVVITNHLGEPKGASKNLKGILLKDALGKIEFDAESPKVLSEFYMVFTASDGYKVVFSWNEIFNTATGDNVYLITSKDGKELKDMDDRILVISTTDFKTGRRNVKGLAKIVVERAK
;
A
#
# COMPACT_ATOMS: atom_id res chain seq x y z
N MET A 1 47.28 -10.63 20.42
CA MET A 1 46.65 -9.70 19.46
C MET A 1 45.84 -10.41 18.39
N LEU A 2 46.25 -11.55 17.84
CA LEU A 2 45.52 -12.26 16.76
C LEU A 2 44.12 -12.79 17.15
N LYS A 3 43.94 -13.24 18.41
CA LYS A 3 42.63 -13.74 18.90
C LYS A 3 41.54 -12.68 19.05
N ILE A 4 41.91 -11.44 19.31
CA ILE A 4 40.96 -10.30 19.45
C ILE A 4 40.44 -9.85 18.07
N LEU A 5 41.29 -9.95 17.03
CA LEU A 5 40.92 -9.60 15.66
C LEU A 5 39.90 -10.57 15.08
N LEU A 6 39.99 -11.85 15.42
CA LEU A 6 39.05 -12.92 14.95
C LEU A 6 37.66 -12.74 15.56
N THR A 7 37.56 -12.28 16.83
CA THR A 7 36.29 -12.07 17.52
C THR A 7 35.53 -10.86 16.95
N LEU A 8 36.22 -9.82 16.51
CA LEU A 8 35.60 -8.64 15.88
C LEU A 8 35.05 -8.97 14.46
N LEU A 9 35.68 -9.89 13.75
CA LEU A 9 35.20 -10.30 12.40
C LEU A 9 33.90 -11.13 12.48
N ILE A 10 33.69 -11.90 13.55
CA ILE A 10 32.47 -12.72 13.73
C ILE A 10 31.28 -11.84 14.14
N PHE A 11 31.51 -10.71 14.84
CA PHE A 11 30.43 -9.82 15.26
C PHE A 11 29.88 -8.95 14.12
N SER A 12 30.64 -8.72 13.07
CA SER A 12 30.18 -7.93 11.89
C SER A 12 29.27 -8.75 10.94
N TYR A 13 29.17 -10.08 11.09
CA TYR A 13 28.37 -10.93 10.23
C TYR A 13 26.89 -11.07 10.66
N LEU A 14 26.49 -10.54 11.82
CA LEU A 14 25.17 -10.75 12.41
C LEU A 14 24.17 -9.62 12.18
N ILE A 15 24.50 -8.58 11.39
CA ILE A 15 23.60 -7.47 11.11
C ILE A 15 23.21 -7.38 9.62
N SER A 16 23.05 -8.53 8.98
CA SER A 16 22.26 -8.59 7.75
C SER A 16 20.81 -8.93 8.14
N GLN A 17 20.10 -7.99 8.66
CA GLN A 17 18.65 -8.01 8.69
C GLN A 17 18.19 -7.97 7.23
N GLY A 18 17.99 -9.13 6.64
CA GLY A 18 17.48 -9.24 5.29
C GLY A 18 16.18 -8.46 5.17
N GLN A 19 16.19 -7.36 4.42
CA GLN A 19 14.95 -6.72 4.00
C GLN A 19 14.14 -7.80 3.28
N ASN A 20 12.94 -8.10 3.78
CA ASN A 20 12.03 -9.01 3.11
C ASN A 20 11.83 -8.54 1.67
N LYS A 21 12.07 -9.45 0.72
CA LYS A 21 11.92 -9.14 -0.71
C LYS A 21 10.46 -8.77 -0.99
N ILE A 22 10.25 -7.64 -1.63
CA ILE A 22 8.93 -7.27 -2.16
C ILE A 22 8.58 -8.29 -3.25
N ASN A 23 7.46 -8.97 -3.10
CA ASN A 23 6.91 -9.85 -4.12
C ASN A 23 5.65 -9.21 -4.69
N SER A 24 5.45 -9.36 -6.01
CA SER A 24 4.18 -8.99 -6.63
C SER A 24 3.05 -9.86 -6.09
N THR A 25 1.83 -9.31 -5.99
CA THR A 25 0.63 -10.03 -5.58
C THR A 25 -0.41 -10.02 -6.70
N ASP A 26 -1.22 -11.08 -6.79
CA ASP A 26 -2.28 -11.19 -7.80
C ASP A 26 -3.68 -10.96 -7.19
N ALA A 27 -3.72 -10.83 -5.87
CA ALA A 27 -4.92 -10.51 -5.10
C ALA A 27 -4.54 -9.94 -3.74
N PHE A 28 -5.47 -9.26 -3.10
CA PHE A 28 -5.40 -8.92 -1.68
C PHE A 28 -6.72 -9.26 -0.98
N THR A 29 -6.64 -9.57 0.31
CA THR A 29 -7.82 -9.80 1.15
C THR A 29 -8.19 -8.56 1.92
N VAL A 30 -9.48 -8.38 2.18
CA VAL A 30 -10.00 -7.37 3.12
C VAL A 30 -10.78 -8.10 4.21
N SER A 31 -10.38 -7.89 5.45
CA SER A 31 -10.93 -8.59 6.64
C SER A 31 -11.04 -7.66 7.84
N GLY A 32 -11.44 -8.18 8.99
CA GLY A 32 -11.56 -7.44 10.24
C GLY A 32 -12.98 -6.92 10.48
N LYS A 33 -13.15 -5.65 10.85
CA LYS A 33 -14.45 -5.04 11.18
C LYS A 33 -15.28 -4.71 9.94
N ILE A 34 -15.60 -5.74 9.17
CA ILE A 34 -16.49 -5.73 8.00
C ILE A 34 -17.48 -6.90 8.11
N LYS A 35 -18.64 -6.78 7.48
CA LYS A 35 -19.68 -7.82 7.55
C LYS A 35 -19.27 -9.11 6.88
N LYS A 36 -18.47 -9.03 5.80
CA LYS A 36 -18.01 -10.20 5.05
C LYS A 36 -16.61 -9.96 4.54
N GLU A 37 -15.70 -10.90 4.79
CA GLU A 37 -14.37 -10.91 4.20
C GLU A 37 -14.46 -11.04 2.67
N ILE A 38 -13.63 -10.28 1.96
CA ILE A 38 -13.56 -10.29 0.50
C ILE A 38 -12.12 -10.47 0.03
N THR A 39 -11.99 -11.09 -1.13
CA THR A 39 -10.72 -11.11 -1.89
C THR A 39 -10.91 -10.31 -3.16
N VAL A 40 -10.01 -9.37 -3.40
CA VAL A 40 -9.97 -8.55 -4.61
C VAL A 40 -8.83 -9.04 -5.48
N THR A 41 -9.15 -9.50 -6.69
CA THR A 41 -8.19 -10.06 -7.66
C THR A 41 -7.80 -9.02 -8.73
N LEU A 42 -6.73 -9.29 -9.50
CA LEU A 42 -6.39 -8.46 -10.67
C LEU A 42 -7.57 -8.36 -11.65
N LYS A 43 -8.34 -9.45 -11.82
CA LYS A 43 -9.51 -9.45 -12.69
C LYS A 43 -10.59 -8.48 -12.19
N ASP A 44 -10.83 -8.42 -10.90
CA ASP A 44 -11.78 -7.48 -10.31
C ASP A 44 -11.33 -6.03 -10.54
N LEU A 45 -10.04 -5.74 -10.33
CA LEU A 45 -9.47 -4.43 -10.56
C LEU A 45 -9.60 -3.98 -12.04
N GLN A 46 -9.45 -4.90 -12.99
CA GLN A 46 -9.59 -4.61 -14.41
C GLN A 46 -11.02 -4.22 -14.83
N THR A 47 -12.04 -4.50 -14.02
CA THR A 47 -13.43 -4.10 -14.28
C THR A 47 -13.73 -2.65 -13.90
N ILE A 48 -12.84 -1.99 -13.16
CA ILE A 48 -13.01 -0.63 -12.68
C ILE A 48 -12.29 0.33 -13.64
N GLU A 49 -12.92 1.46 -13.95
CA GLU A 49 -12.36 2.45 -14.85
C GLU A 49 -11.03 3.01 -14.28
N SER A 50 -9.99 2.95 -15.10
CA SER A 50 -8.67 3.47 -14.78
C SER A 50 -8.49 4.87 -15.33
N LYS A 51 -7.92 5.78 -14.54
CA LYS A 51 -7.66 7.19 -14.91
C LYS A 51 -6.17 7.43 -15.07
N SER A 52 -5.80 8.35 -15.96
CA SER A 52 -4.44 8.86 -16.04
C SER A 52 -4.11 9.68 -14.79
N ILE A 53 -2.92 9.46 -14.26
CA ILE A 53 -2.41 10.12 -13.05
C ILE A 53 -1.13 10.86 -13.45
N PRO A 54 -0.88 12.08 -12.95
CA PRO A 54 0.41 12.76 -13.14
C PRO A 54 1.57 11.92 -12.63
N ASP A 55 2.76 12.13 -13.18
CA ASP A 55 3.99 11.51 -12.69
C ASP A 55 4.20 11.84 -11.21
N VAL A 56 4.62 10.85 -10.44
CA VAL A 56 4.79 10.99 -8.98
C VAL A 56 6.27 10.81 -8.62
N VAL A 57 6.87 11.84 -8.03
CA VAL A 57 8.19 11.73 -7.42
C VAL A 57 8.07 10.92 -6.14
N ILE A 58 8.81 9.82 -6.06
CA ILE A 58 8.87 8.99 -4.85
C ILE A 58 10.00 9.50 -3.96
N THR A 59 9.66 9.87 -2.73
CA THR A 59 10.61 10.39 -1.75
C THR A 59 10.88 9.37 -0.64
N ASN A 60 12.01 9.50 0.04
CA ASN A 60 12.27 8.76 1.28
C ASN A 60 11.58 9.44 2.49
N HIS A 61 11.87 8.91 3.70
CA HIS A 61 11.34 9.44 4.95
C HIS A 61 11.81 10.86 5.32
N LEU A 62 12.91 11.33 4.70
CA LEU A 62 13.41 12.69 4.86
C LEU A 62 12.78 13.67 3.85
N GLY A 63 12.12 13.15 2.81
CA GLY A 63 11.57 13.94 1.71
C GLY A 63 12.51 14.05 0.50
N GLU A 64 13.66 13.38 0.51
CA GLU A 64 14.59 13.37 -0.60
C GLU A 64 14.10 12.50 -1.75
N PRO A 65 14.18 12.94 -3.01
CA PRO A 65 13.81 12.14 -4.17
C PRO A 65 14.63 10.84 -4.27
N LYS A 66 13.95 9.73 -4.51
CA LYS A 66 14.56 8.40 -4.76
C LYS A 66 14.24 7.86 -6.16
N GLY A 67 13.40 8.54 -6.89
CA GLY A 67 12.96 8.18 -8.23
C GLY A 67 11.62 8.80 -8.56
N ALA A 68 11.08 8.45 -9.70
CA ALA A 68 9.74 8.86 -10.11
C ALA A 68 9.01 7.67 -10.75
N SER A 69 7.72 7.57 -10.51
CA SER A 69 6.81 6.69 -11.23
C SER A 69 6.14 7.48 -12.34
N LYS A 70 6.26 7.03 -13.58
CA LYS A 70 5.83 7.78 -14.77
C LYS A 70 4.76 7.04 -15.56
N ASN A 71 4.06 7.79 -16.42
CA ASN A 71 3.01 7.23 -17.28
C ASN A 71 2.01 6.42 -16.48
N LEU A 72 1.57 6.99 -15.35
CA LEU A 72 0.72 6.29 -14.40
C LEU A 72 -0.73 6.25 -14.87
N LYS A 73 -1.35 5.08 -14.73
CA LYS A 73 -2.80 4.91 -14.68
C LYS A 73 -3.17 4.20 -13.39
N GLY A 74 -4.36 4.47 -12.89
CA GLY A 74 -4.84 3.82 -11.67
C GLY A 74 -6.33 4.03 -11.46
N ILE A 75 -6.87 3.23 -10.58
CA ILE A 75 -8.24 3.34 -10.06
C ILE A 75 -8.19 3.95 -8.67
N LEU A 76 -9.18 4.77 -8.33
CA LEU A 76 -9.28 5.29 -6.98
C LEU A 76 -9.42 4.14 -5.98
N LEU A 77 -8.66 4.18 -4.91
CA LEU A 77 -8.72 3.15 -3.88
C LEU A 77 -10.14 3.01 -3.32
N LYS A 78 -10.84 4.11 -3.11
CA LYS A 78 -12.23 4.11 -2.61
C LYS A 78 -13.19 3.37 -3.55
N ASP A 79 -12.98 3.42 -4.87
CA ASP A 79 -13.82 2.71 -5.84
C ASP A 79 -13.53 1.19 -5.79
N ALA A 80 -12.26 0.80 -5.64
CA ALA A 80 -11.87 -0.60 -5.46
C ALA A 80 -12.44 -1.20 -4.15
N LEU A 81 -12.57 -0.38 -3.11
CA LEU A 81 -13.11 -0.77 -1.81
C LEU A 81 -14.63 -0.53 -1.68
N GLY A 82 -15.30 -0.03 -2.71
CA GLY A 82 -16.72 0.37 -2.67
C GLY A 82 -17.72 -0.75 -2.37
N LYS A 83 -17.30 -2.02 -2.47
CA LYS A 83 -18.11 -3.19 -2.11
C LYS A 83 -17.98 -3.62 -0.64
N ILE A 84 -17.15 -2.93 0.14
CA ILE A 84 -16.93 -3.26 1.55
C ILE A 84 -18.09 -2.72 2.38
N GLU A 85 -18.74 -3.61 3.13
CA GLU A 85 -19.70 -3.25 4.15
C GLU A 85 -19.02 -3.26 5.52
N PHE A 86 -18.80 -2.07 6.08
CA PHE A 86 -18.25 -1.93 7.44
C PHE A 86 -19.22 -2.49 8.48
N ASP A 87 -18.70 -3.17 9.50
CA ASP A 87 -19.46 -3.63 10.65
C ASP A 87 -19.69 -2.48 11.64
N ALA A 88 -20.52 -1.53 11.20
CA ALA A 88 -20.82 -0.28 11.89
C ALA A 88 -22.30 -0.21 12.24
N GLU A 89 -22.62 0.13 13.49
CA GLU A 89 -23.99 0.23 14.01
C GLU A 89 -24.74 1.43 13.41
N SER A 90 -24.00 2.45 12.99
CA SER A 90 -24.53 3.65 12.34
C SER A 90 -23.45 4.35 11.49
N PRO A 91 -23.82 5.18 10.52
CA PRO A 91 -22.86 5.95 9.75
C PRO A 91 -21.96 6.88 10.59
N LYS A 92 -22.43 7.33 11.75
CA LYS A 92 -21.68 8.22 12.65
C LYS A 92 -20.38 7.58 13.16
N VAL A 93 -20.40 6.29 13.45
CA VAL A 93 -19.23 5.58 13.99
C VAL A 93 -18.18 5.22 12.93
N LEU A 94 -18.46 5.43 11.65
CA LEU A 94 -17.48 5.20 10.58
C LEU A 94 -16.21 6.03 10.75
N SER A 95 -16.29 7.20 11.41
CA SER A 95 -15.13 8.03 11.75
C SER A 95 -14.14 7.37 12.71
N GLU A 96 -14.54 6.29 13.40
CA GLU A 96 -13.70 5.53 14.32
C GLU A 96 -12.93 4.40 13.62
N PHE A 97 -13.25 4.13 12.32
CA PHE A 97 -12.64 3.05 11.58
C PHE A 97 -11.34 3.48 10.89
N TYR A 98 -10.41 2.55 10.84
CA TYR A 98 -9.17 2.67 10.08
C TYR A 98 -8.81 1.34 9.42
N MET A 99 -7.97 1.41 8.41
CA MET A 99 -7.56 0.28 7.60
C MET A 99 -6.05 0.13 7.65
N VAL A 100 -5.56 -1.07 7.99
CA VAL A 100 -4.14 -1.42 7.99
C VAL A 100 -3.83 -2.18 6.71
N PHE A 101 -3.11 -1.54 5.82
CA PHE A 101 -2.61 -2.10 4.58
C PHE A 101 -1.30 -2.82 4.86
N THR A 102 -1.17 -4.06 4.44
CA THR A 102 0.06 -4.85 4.62
C THR A 102 0.56 -5.31 3.25
N ALA A 103 1.79 -4.94 2.93
CA ALA A 103 2.52 -5.36 1.74
C ALA A 103 3.06 -6.80 1.88
N SER A 104 3.51 -7.39 0.78
CA SER A 104 4.07 -8.74 0.74
C SER A 104 5.37 -8.91 1.54
N ASP A 105 6.11 -7.82 1.78
CA ASP A 105 7.31 -7.79 2.61
C ASP A 105 7.02 -7.50 4.09
N GLY A 106 5.73 -7.32 4.46
CA GLY A 106 5.29 -7.01 5.80
C GLY A 106 5.23 -5.51 6.12
N TYR A 107 5.59 -4.62 5.17
CA TYR A 107 5.44 -3.18 5.34
C TYR A 107 3.98 -2.81 5.59
N LYS A 108 3.72 -1.91 6.54
CA LYS A 108 2.37 -1.53 6.93
C LYS A 108 2.15 -0.04 6.80
N VAL A 109 0.94 0.30 6.34
CA VAL A 109 0.45 1.68 6.21
C VAL A 109 -0.97 1.73 6.76
N VAL A 110 -1.33 2.84 7.39
CA VAL A 110 -2.66 3.05 7.94
C VAL A 110 -3.34 4.20 7.22
N PHE A 111 -4.61 4.00 6.88
CA PHE A 111 -5.54 5.03 6.44
C PHE A 111 -6.78 4.99 7.32
N SER A 112 -7.25 6.14 7.78
CA SER A 112 -8.56 6.23 8.42
C SER A 112 -9.67 6.11 7.37
N TRP A 113 -10.87 5.74 7.80
CA TRP A 113 -12.05 5.77 6.95
C TRP A 113 -12.28 7.17 6.35
N ASN A 114 -12.13 8.21 7.18
CA ASN A 114 -12.29 9.59 6.73
C ASN A 114 -11.29 9.97 5.63
N GLU A 115 -10.01 9.56 5.73
CA GLU A 115 -9.03 9.88 4.69
C GLU A 115 -9.44 9.31 3.33
N ILE A 116 -9.97 8.10 3.29
CA ILE A 116 -10.30 7.41 2.03
C ILE A 116 -11.67 7.84 1.49
N PHE A 117 -12.67 7.98 2.35
CA PHE A 117 -14.06 8.13 1.91
C PHE A 117 -14.64 9.54 2.13
N ASN A 118 -13.99 10.40 2.90
CA ASN A 118 -14.57 11.67 3.35
C ASN A 118 -13.62 12.88 3.22
N THR A 119 -12.45 12.75 2.59
CA THR A 119 -11.53 13.88 2.39
C THR A 119 -10.93 13.88 1.00
N ALA A 120 -10.31 15.01 0.61
CA ALA A 120 -9.57 15.13 -0.63
C ALA A 120 -8.40 14.14 -0.76
N THR A 121 -7.90 13.57 0.34
CA THR A 121 -6.89 12.50 0.28
C THR A 121 -7.42 11.30 -0.50
N GLY A 122 -8.67 10.90 -0.27
CA GLY A 122 -9.27 9.75 -0.95
C GLY A 122 -9.42 9.91 -2.48
N ASP A 123 -9.49 11.15 -2.96
CA ASP A 123 -9.48 11.47 -4.40
C ASP A 123 -8.08 11.35 -5.03
N ASN A 124 -7.06 11.08 -4.21
CA ASN A 124 -5.65 11.08 -4.58
C ASN A 124 -4.89 9.81 -4.11
N VAL A 125 -5.61 8.79 -3.67
CA VAL A 125 -5.04 7.46 -3.37
C VAL A 125 -5.49 6.46 -4.42
N TYR A 126 -4.51 5.83 -5.09
CA TYR A 126 -4.75 4.99 -6.25
C TYR A 126 -4.16 3.59 -6.08
N LEU A 127 -4.88 2.59 -6.59
CA LEU A 127 -4.33 1.31 -7.02
C LEU A 127 -3.83 1.47 -8.45
N ILE A 128 -2.54 1.27 -8.67
CA ILE A 128 -1.90 1.53 -9.97
C ILE A 128 -2.14 0.35 -10.92
N THR A 129 -2.64 0.67 -12.11
CA THR A 129 -2.96 -0.29 -13.16
C THR A 129 -1.96 -0.25 -14.34
N SER A 130 -1.20 0.85 -14.48
CA SER A 130 -0.09 0.94 -15.42
C SER A 130 0.98 1.88 -14.86
N LYS A 131 2.26 1.53 -15.04
CA LYS A 131 3.42 2.30 -14.59
C LYS A 131 4.61 2.05 -15.49
N ASP A 132 5.29 3.12 -15.91
CA ASP A 132 6.55 3.07 -16.68
C ASP A 132 6.43 2.19 -17.94
N GLY A 133 5.26 2.19 -18.58
CA GLY A 133 4.96 1.39 -19.79
C GLY A 133 4.60 -0.07 -19.52
N LYS A 134 4.54 -0.53 -18.26
CA LYS A 134 4.08 -1.86 -17.87
C LYS A 134 2.61 -1.81 -17.44
N GLU A 135 1.81 -2.76 -17.92
CA GLU A 135 0.44 -2.95 -17.43
C GLU A 135 0.42 -3.73 -16.11
N LEU A 136 -0.70 -3.68 -15.37
CA LEU A 136 -0.85 -4.23 -14.03
C LEU A 136 -0.26 -5.63 -13.86
N LYS A 137 -0.54 -6.56 -14.79
CA LYS A 137 -0.06 -7.96 -14.74
C LYS A 137 1.46 -8.10 -14.86
N ASP A 138 2.12 -7.11 -15.50
CA ASP A 138 3.55 -7.14 -15.83
C ASP A 138 4.40 -6.31 -14.85
N MET A 139 3.77 -5.62 -13.88
CA MET A 139 4.45 -4.84 -12.86
C MET A 139 5.07 -5.75 -11.79
N ASP A 140 6.34 -5.56 -11.49
CA ASP A 140 7.08 -6.34 -10.48
C ASP A 140 6.64 -6.03 -9.03
N ASP A 141 6.05 -4.87 -8.81
CA ASP A 141 5.57 -4.37 -7.51
C ASP A 141 4.02 -4.32 -7.42
N ARG A 142 3.32 -5.06 -8.30
CA ARG A 142 1.85 -5.14 -8.27
C ARG A 142 1.40 -5.91 -7.02
N ILE A 143 0.34 -5.65 -6.41
CA ILE A 143 -0.61 -4.55 -6.48
C ILE A 143 0.00 -3.36 -5.75
N LEU A 144 0.13 -2.24 -6.44
CA LEU A 144 0.79 -1.03 -5.93
C LEU A 144 -0.25 0.01 -5.52
N VAL A 145 -0.13 0.53 -4.28
CA VAL A 145 -0.92 1.67 -3.79
C VAL A 145 -0.04 2.90 -3.67
N ILE A 146 -0.48 4.03 -4.21
CA ILE A 146 0.22 5.33 -4.10
C ILE A 146 -0.76 6.39 -3.61
N SER A 147 -0.32 7.22 -2.64
CA SER A 147 -0.97 8.49 -2.30
C SER A 147 -0.18 9.62 -2.97
N THR A 148 -0.82 10.32 -3.93
CA THR A 148 -0.12 11.27 -4.79
C THR A 148 0.06 12.64 -4.15
N THR A 149 -0.70 12.95 -3.10
CA THR A 149 -0.69 14.24 -2.39
C THR A 149 0.10 14.24 -1.09
N ASP A 150 0.71 13.12 -0.74
CA ASP A 150 1.56 13.04 0.44
C ASP A 150 2.83 13.88 0.25
N PHE A 151 3.21 14.67 1.25
CA PHE A 151 4.49 15.41 1.24
C PHE A 151 5.71 14.49 1.13
N LYS A 152 5.59 13.27 1.66
CA LYS A 152 6.62 12.22 1.62
C LYS A 152 5.99 10.97 1.01
N THR A 153 5.89 10.96 -0.30
CA THR A 153 5.14 9.97 -1.08
C THR A 153 5.57 8.53 -0.84
N GLY A 154 6.83 8.29 -0.49
CA GLY A 154 7.32 6.94 -0.15
C GLY A 154 6.76 6.38 1.15
N ARG A 155 6.21 7.23 2.05
CA ARG A 155 5.64 6.78 3.32
C ARG A 155 4.36 5.96 3.18
N ARG A 156 3.57 6.22 2.15
CA ARG A 156 2.35 5.48 1.86
C ARG A 156 2.37 4.85 0.46
N ASN A 157 3.57 4.44 0.02
CA ASN A 157 3.77 3.67 -1.20
C ASN A 157 3.81 2.18 -0.83
N VAL A 158 2.70 1.46 -1.02
CA VAL A 158 2.55 0.05 -0.64
C VAL A 158 2.74 -0.81 -1.89
N LYS A 159 3.84 -1.55 -1.96
CA LYS A 159 4.19 -2.43 -3.08
C LYS A 159 3.81 -3.88 -2.74
N GLY A 160 3.15 -4.55 -3.69
CA GLY A 160 2.68 -5.91 -3.46
C GLY A 160 1.67 -5.97 -2.30
N LEU A 161 0.59 -5.17 -2.38
CA LEU A 161 -0.47 -5.20 -1.37
C LEU A 161 -1.02 -6.62 -1.23
N ALA A 162 -0.90 -7.21 -0.03
CA ALA A 162 -1.35 -8.57 0.28
C ALA A 162 -2.65 -8.59 1.07
N LYS A 163 -2.84 -7.64 1.99
CA LYS A 163 -4.09 -7.58 2.77
C LYS A 163 -4.38 -6.19 3.32
N ILE A 164 -5.67 -5.95 3.57
CA ILE A 164 -6.19 -4.81 4.31
C ILE A 164 -6.98 -5.36 5.50
N VAL A 165 -6.65 -4.91 6.71
CA VAL A 165 -7.42 -5.25 7.91
C VAL A 165 -8.15 -3.99 8.36
N VAL A 166 -9.48 -4.08 8.44
CA VAL A 166 -10.33 -3.01 8.95
C VAL A 166 -10.41 -3.13 10.47
N GLU A 167 -10.08 -2.06 11.16
CA GLU A 167 -10.07 -1.96 12.61
C GLU A 167 -10.95 -0.79 13.05
N ARG A 168 -11.31 -0.77 14.34
CA ARG A 168 -12.03 0.34 14.98
C ARG A 168 -11.26 0.82 16.20
N ALA A 169 -11.11 2.12 16.35
CA ALA A 169 -10.53 2.72 17.54
C ALA A 169 -11.38 2.38 18.77
N LYS A 170 -10.72 2.15 19.89
CA LYS A 170 -11.35 1.86 21.20
C LYS A 170 -11.43 3.13 22.03
#